data_139b0ff7340deb26010357c69fc456c8
#
_entry.id   139b0ff7340deb26010357c69fc456c8
#
_cell.length_a   1.000
_cell.length_b   1.000
_cell.length_c   1.000
_cell.angle_alpha   90.00
_cell.angle_beta   90.00
_cell.angle_gamma   90.00
#
_symmetry.space_group_name_H-M   'P 1'
#
loop_
_entity.id
_entity.type
_entity.pdbx_description
1 polymer ?
#
loop_
_entity_poly.entity_id
_entity_poly.type
_entity_poly.pdbx_seq_one_letter_code
_entity_poly.pdbx_strand_id
1 'polypeptide(L)'
;MKKRQSGVLMHISSLPGKYGIGSFGQSAYDFVDFLVRTKQRYWQILPLGTTSYGDSPYQSFSAFAGNTHFIDFDLLIEQGLLAEADLEGVDFGQDPSQVDYAKIFEQRRPLLEKAVANFLKSSDQQEFQDFCEANASWLELFAEYMAIKEHFDLKAWTEWPDVAIRARQPEALAHYRKELADKLTYHRVTQFFFFQQWSALKAYANDHHIEIVGDMPIYVAEDSSDMWANPHLFKTDENGKATCIAGCPPDEFSATGQLWGNPIYDWEAMDKDGYKWWIERLRESFKIYDIVRIDHFRGFESYWEIPAGSETAAPGKWVKGPDYKLFAAVKEELGDLNIIAEDLGFMTDEVIELRERTGFPGMKILQFAFNPDDESIDSPHLAPNNSVMYTGTHDNNTVLGWYRNEIDDPTREYLARYTNRKEYETVPHAMLRTVFASVSFMAIATMQDLLELDGSARMNFPSTLGGNWSWRMTEDQLTPAVEENLLDLTTIYRRINENLVDSNQ
;
A
#
# COMPACT_ATOMS: atom_id res chain seq x y z
N MET A 1 16.02 22.82 7.59
CA MET A 1 15.36 22.50 6.30
C MET A 1 15.80 21.08 5.93
N LYS A 2 14.86 20.17 5.71
CA LYS A 2 15.19 18.83 5.23
C LYS A 2 15.76 18.92 3.82
N LYS A 3 16.68 18.01 3.47
CA LYS A 3 17.30 17.96 2.15
C LYS A 3 16.29 17.47 1.11
N ARG A 4 16.30 18.13 -0.05
CA ARG A 4 15.37 17.76 -1.15
C ARG A 4 15.91 16.55 -1.90
N GLN A 5 15.06 15.53 -2.05
CA GLN A 5 15.34 14.29 -2.76
C GLN A 5 14.09 13.82 -3.52
N SER A 6 14.24 12.83 -4.38
CA SER A 6 13.14 12.34 -5.19
C SER A 6 13.03 10.81 -5.17
N GLY A 7 11.91 10.33 -5.67
CA GLY A 7 11.60 8.92 -5.79
C GLY A 7 10.48 8.66 -6.80
N VAL A 8 10.15 7.39 -6.96
CA VAL A 8 9.14 6.91 -7.89
C VAL A 8 8.13 6.04 -7.15
N LEU A 9 6.84 6.27 -7.41
CA LEU A 9 5.74 5.42 -6.99
C LEU A 9 5.51 4.34 -8.06
N MET A 10 5.81 3.09 -7.71
CA MET A 10 5.62 1.91 -8.55
C MET A 10 5.33 0.72 -7.66
N HIS A 11 4.08 0.23 -7.69
CA HIS A 11 3.72 -0.93 -6.87
C HIS A 11 4.31 -2.22 -7.44
N ILE A 12 4.55 -3.19 -6.57
CA ILE A 12 5.12 -4.50 -6.96
C ILE A 12 4.26 -5.19 -8.03
N SER A 13 2.92 -5.19 -7.87
CA SER A 13 2.02 -5.81 -8.86
C SER A 13 2.15 -5.25 -10.27
N SER A 14 2.62 -4.00 -10.38
CA SER A 14 2.77 -3.28 -11.66
C SER A 14 4.12 -3.47 -12.34
N LEU A 15 5.05 -4.19 -11.71
CA LEU A 15 6.32 -4.55 -12.36
C LEU A 15 6.08 -5.51 -13.52
N PRO A 16 6.91 -5.45 -14.59
CA PRO A 16 6.84 -6.40 -15.68
C PRO A 16 7.20 -7.82 -15.22
N GLY A 17 6.81 -8.82 -15.97
CA GLY A 17 7.16 -10.20 -15.67
C GLY A 17 6.22 -11.22 -16.29
N LYS A 18 6.70 -12.45 -16.41
CA LYS A 18 6.06 -13.56 -17.13
C LYS A 18 4.97 -14.31 -16.34
N TYR A 19 4.78 -13.99 -15.06
CA TYR A 19 3.85 -14.72 -14.19
C TYR A 19 2.54 -13.97 -13.91
N GLY A 20 2.14 -13.10 -14.83
CA GLY A 20 0.83 -12.43 -14.83
C GLY A 20 0.67 -11.29 -13.82
N ILE A 21 1.59 -11.15 -12.89
CA ILE A 21 1.64 -10.07 -11.90
C ILE A 21 3.11 -9.78 -11.58
N GLY A 22 3.42 -8.55 -11.20
CA GLY A 22 4.75 -8.21 -10.70
C GLY A 22 5.08 -8.98 -9.42
N SER A 23 6.35 -9.33 -9.23
CA SER A 23 6.85 -10.18 -8.15
C SER A 23 8.18 -9.68 -7.60
N PHE A 24 8.70 -10.34 -6.57
CA PHE A 24 10.01 -10.06 -5.98
C PHE A 24 11.18 -10.64 -6.78
N GLY A 25 10.97 -10.93 -8.07
CA GLY A 25 11.98 -11.47 -8.98
C GLY A 25 12.83 -10.40 -9.63
N GLN A 26 13.50 -10.81 -10.72
CA GLN A 26 14.52 -10.01 -11.42
C GLN A 26 14.03 -8.59 -11.79
N SER A 27 12.78 -8.43 -12.24
CA SER A 27 12.23 -7.12 -12.60
C SER A 27 12.20 -6.13 -11.43
N ALA A 28 12.06 -6.61 -10.20
CA ALA A 28 12.10 -5.77 -9.01
C ALA A 28 13.54 -5.29 -8.72
N TYR A 29 14.54 -6.17 -8.89
CA TYR A 29 15.96 -5.80 -8.79
C TYR A 29 16.37 -4.84 -9.90
N ASP A 30 15.94 -5.07 -11.13
CA ASP A 30 16.17 -4.18 -12.28
C ASP A 30 15.55 -2.80 -12.04
N PHE A 31 14.40 -2.74 -11.36
CA PHE A 31 13.77 -1.47 -10.97
C PHE A 31 14.58 -0.71 -9.90
N VAL A 32 15.18 -1.41 -8.93
CA VAL A 32 16.14 -0.80 -8.00
C VAL A 32 17.33 -0.23 -8.79
N ASP A 33 17.89 -0.97 -9.73
CA ASP A 33 18.99 -0.51 -10.57
C ASP A 33 18.63 0.72 -11.41
N PHE A 34 17.39 0.77 -11.94
CA PHE A 34 16.86 1.97 -12.60
C PHE A 34 16.84 3.18 -11.66
N LEU A 35 16.39 3.02 -10.42
CA LEU A 35 16.39 4.09 -9.43
C LEU A 35 17.79 4.56 -9.10
N VAL A 36 18.75 3.64 -9.03
CA VAL A 36 20.18 3.96 -8.83
C VAL A 36 20.75 4.77 -9.99
N ARG A 37 20.53 4.31 -11.24
CA ARG A 37 21.02 5.02 -12.45
C ARG A 37 20.42 6.42 -12.58
N THR A 38 19.17 6.59 -12.16
CA THR A 38 18.47 7.89 -12.19
C THR A 38 18.66 8.70 -10.90
N LYS A 39 19.52 8.22 -9.99
CA LYS A 39 19.91 8.88 -8.73
C LYS A 39 18.75 9.19 -7.79
N GLN A 40 17.73 8.34 -7.81
CA GLN A 40 16.60 8.43 -6.88
C GLN A 40 17.02 7.97 -5.48
N ARG A 41 16.26 8.39 -4.47
CA ARG A 41 16.39 7.89 -3.10
C ARG A 41 15.25 6.99 -2.69
N TYR A 42 14.03 7.24 -3.19
CA TYR A 42 12.83 6.59 -2.69
C TYR A 42 12.18 5.72 -3.75
N TRP A 43 11.79 4.52 -3.33
CA TRP A 43 10.84 3.67 -4.02
C TRP A 43 9.57 3.61 -3.20
N GLN A 44 8.50 4.25 -3.64
CA GLN A 44 7.20 4.15 -2.98
C GLN A 44 6.38 3.04 -3.59
N ILE A 45 5.78 2.23 -2.70
CA ILE A 45 4.89 1.13 -3.04
C ILE A 45 3.57 1.25 -2.28
N LEU A 46 2.54 0.52 -2.73
CA LEU A 46 1.27 0.39 -2.04
C LEU A 46 1.37 -0.73 -0.98
N PRO A 47 0.34 -0.93 -0.12
CA PRO A 47 0.39 -1.96 0.91
C PRO A 47 0.73 -3.34 0.33
N LEU A 48 1.63 -4.06 0.98
CA LEU A 48 2.07 -5.41 0.56
C LEU A 48 1.18 -6.52 1.14
N GLY A 49 0.10 -6.18 1.83
CA GLY A 49 -0.80 -7.14 2.46
C GLY A 49 -1.59 -7.99 1.46
N THR A 50 -2.17 -9.07 1.97
CA THR A 50 -3.08 -9.93 1.20
C THR A 50 -4.25 -9.10 0.68
N THR A 51 -4.74 -9.43 -0.52
CA THR A 51 -5.93 -8.80 -1.09
C THR A 51 -7.17 -9.67 -0.87
N SER A 52 -8.31 -9.02 -0.64
CA SER A 52 -9.61 -9.66 -0.55
C SER A 52 -10.41 -9.48 -1.85
N TYR A 53 -11.72 -9.68 -1.79
CA TYR A 53 -12.61 -9.43 -2.90
C TYR A 53 -12.48 -7.96 -3.39
N GLY A 54 -12.24 -7.80 -4.70
CA GLY A 54 -12.02 -6.49 -5.33
C GLY A 54 -10.54 -6.12 -5.50
N ASP A 55 -9.62 -7.02 -5.12
CA ASP A 55 -8.17 -6.93 -5.37
C ASP A 55 -7.46 -5.72 -4.76
N SER A 56 -8.15 -4.96 -3.91
CA SER A 56 -7.61 -3.77 -3.28
C SER A 56 -6.55 -4.11 -2.22
N PRO A 57 -5.34 -3.55 -2.30
CA PRO A 57 -4.34 -3.70 -1.25
C PRO A 57 -4.72 -3.01 0.07
N TYR A 58 -5.77 -2.16 0.06
CA TYR A 58 -6.30 -1.50 1.26
C TYR A 58 -7.37 -2.31 1.99
N GLN A 59 -7.78 -3.45 1.43
CA GLN A 59 -8.72 -4.39 2.04
C GLN A 59 -8.03 -5.75 2.21
N SER A 60 -7.26 -5.88 3.28
CA SER A 60 -6.45 -7.07 3.56
C SER A 60 -7.09 -7.97 4.61
N PHE A 61 -6.87 -9.29 4.49
CA PHE A 61 -7.23 -10.28 5.51
C PHE A 61 -6.37 -10.19 6.78
N SER A 62 -5.28 -9.42 6.74
CA SER A 62 -4.40 -9.19 7.88
C SER A 62 -3.65 -7.87 7.74
N ALA A 63 -3.45 -7.18 8.86
CA ALA A 63 -2.59 -6.00 8.94
C ALA A 63 -1.09 -6.34 8.89
N PHE A 64 -0.71 -7.62 8.93
CA PHE A 64 0.67 -8.09 9.09
C PHE A 64 1.13 -9.00 7.96
N ALA A 65 0.24 -9.86 7.44
CA ALA A 65 0.59 -10.88 6.45
C ALA A 65 0.84 -10.29 5.06
N GLY A 66 1.80 -10.86 4.34
CA GLY A 66 2.14 -10.46 2.98
C GLY A 66 1.30 -11.15 1.91
N ASN A 67 1.18 -10.49 0.75
CA ASN A 67 0.47 -11.00 -0.41
C ASN A 67 1.31 -12.06 -1.14
N THR A 68 0.92 -13.31 -1.06
CA THR A 68 1.63 -14.43 -1.67
C THR A 68 1.66 -14.39 -3.20
N HIS A 69 0.88 -13.52 -3.83
CA HIS A 69 0.97 -13.29 -5.27
C HIS A 69 2.27 -12.61 -5.69
N PHE A 70 2.98 -11.97 -4.77
CA PHE A 70 4.28 -11.36 -5.05
C PHE A 70 5.47 -12.31 -4.94
N ILE A 71 5.25 -13.55 -4.47
CA ILE A 71 6.28 -14.59 -4.46
C ILE A 71 6.69 -14.89 -5.90
N ASP A 72 7.97 -14.78 -6.19
CA ASP A 72 8.53 -15.08 -7.49
C ASP A 72 8.82 -16.58 -7.68
N PHE A 73 8.43 -17.14 -8.82
CA PHE A 73 8.61 -18.56 -9.10
C PHE A 73 10.02 -18.91 -9.58
N ASP A 74 10.72 -17.99 -10.23
CA ASP A 74 12.12 -18.25 -10.62
C ASP A 74 12.99 -18.43 -9.37
N LEU A 75 12.77 -17.64 -8.31
CA LEU A 75 13.47 -17.82 -7.05
C LEU A 75 13.11 -19.15 -6.36
N LEU A 76 11.88 -19.65 -6.50
CA LEU A 76 11.52 -20.98 -6.01
C LEU A 76 12.14 -22.10 -6.84
N ILE A 77 12.33 -21.89 -8.14
CA ILE A 77 13.05 -22.83 -9.03
C ILE A 77 14.54 -22.88 -8.65
N GLU A 78 15.18 -21.74 -8.43
CA GLU A 78 16.57 -21.65 -7.98
C GLU A 78 16.80 -22.39 -6.65
N GLN A 79 15.80 -22.35 -5.76
CA GLN A 79 15.83 -23.10 -4.51
C GLN A 79 15.49 -24.59 -4.66
N GLY A 80 15.16 -25.06 -5.88
CA GLY A 80 14.76 -26.44 -6.14
C GLY A 80 13.38 -26.82 -5.61
N LEU A 81 12.55 -25.84 -5.27
CA LEU A 81 11.19 -26.04 -4.77
C LEU A 81 10.15 -26.20 -5.89
N LEU A 82 10.47 -25.70 -7.07
CA LEU A 82 9.75 -25.89 -8.34
C LEU A 82 10.73 -26.25 -9.45
N ALA A 83 10.22 -26.70 -10.58
CA ALA A 83 10.98 -26.89 -11.82
C ALA A 83 10.32 -26.04 -12.94
N GLU A 84 11.09 -25.66 -13.97
CA GLU A 84 10.55 -24.93 -15.13
C GLU A 84 9.36 -25.67 -15.77
N ALA A 85 9.43 -27.01 -15.82
CA ALA A 85 8.35 -27.84 -16.32
C ALA A 85 7.02 -27.72 -15.58
N ASP A 86 7.04 -27.26 -14.33
CA ASP A 86 5.82 -27.03 -13.53
C ASP A 86 5.04 -25.81 -14.02
N LEU A 87 5.70 -24.91 -14.71
CA LEU A 87 5.14 -23.66 -15.24
C LEU A 87 4.74 -23.79 -16.73
N GLU A 88 5.09 -24.89 -17.39
CA GLU A 88 4.76 -25.11 -18.79
C GLU A 88 3.24 -25.20 -19.00
N GLY A 89 2.70 -24.35 -19.88
CA GLY A 89 1.28 -24.32 -20.20
C GLY A 89 0.37 -23.65 -19.16
N VAL A 90 0.91 -23.08 -18.10
CA VAL A 90 0.13 -22.32 -17.13
C VAL A 90 -0.26 -20.95 -17.72
N ASP A 91 -1.55 -20.62 -17.69
CA ASP A 91 -2.08 -19.37 -18.21
C ASP A 91 -2.26 -18.34 -17.10
N PHE A 92 -1.33 -17.40 -16.97
CA PHE A 92 -1.37 -16.31 -16.02
C PHE A 92 -2.08 -15.02 -16.53
N GLY A 93 -2.72 -15.08 -17.70
CA GLY A 93 -3.27 -13.93 -18.42
C GLY A 93 -2.51 -13.64 -19.71
N GLN A 94 -3.21 -13.05 -20.68
CA GLN A 94 -2.67 -12.84 -22.04
C GLN A 94 -2.17 -11.42 -22.27
N ASP A 95 -2.65 -10.45 -21.49
CA ASP A 95 -2.26 -9.05 -21.62
C ASP A 95 -1.12 -8.73 -20.63
N PRO A 96 0.11 -8.46 -21.11
CA PRO A 96 1.23 -8.14 -20.24
C PRO A 96 1.09 -6.79 -19.53
N SER A 97 0.19 -5.92 -20.01
CA SER A 97 -0.05 -4.59 -19.44
C SER A 97 -1.07 -4.59 -18.29
N GLN A 98 -1.67 -5.73 -17.99
CA GLN A 98 -2.70 -5.84 -16.95
C GLN A 98 -2.59 -7.15 -16.16
N VAL A 99 -2.97 -7.10 -14.89
CA VAL A 99 -3.15 -8.29 -14.06
C VAL A 99 -4.53 -8.87 -14.29
N ASP A 100 -4.60 -10.14 -14.68
CA ASP A 100 -5.83 -10.95 -14.67
C ASP A 100 -5.93 -11.65 -13.30
N TYR A 101 -6.57 -10.99 -12.33
CA TYR A 101 -6.66 -11.50 -10.96
C TYR A 101 -7.38 -12.85 -10.86
N ALA A 102 -8.34 -13.13 -11.74
CA ALA A 102 -9.00 -14.44 -11.76
C ALA A 102 -7.99 -15.56 -12.10
N LYS A 103 -7.15 -15.34 -13.13
CA LYS A 103 -6.08 -16.26 -13.48
C LYS A 103 -5.02 -16.37 -12.39
N ILE A 104 -4.62 -15.24 -11.80
CA ILE A 104 -3.64 -15.24 -10.72
C ILE A 104 -4.13 -16.06 -9.53
N PHE A 105 -5.36 -15.85 -9.10
CA PHE A 105 -5.96 -16.58 -7.98
C PHE A 105 -6.03 -18.10 -8.26
N GLU A 106 -6.46 -18.48 -9.46
CA GLU A 106 -6.65 -19.88 -9.84
C GLU A 106 -5.32 -20.63 -10.09
N GLN A 107 -4.38 -20.00 -10.79
CA GLN A 107 -3.20 -20.69 -11.33
C GLN A 107 -2.01 -20.70 -10.36
N ARG A 108 -1.87 -19.69 -9.51
CA ARG A 108 -0.70 -19.61 -8.62
C ARG A 108 -0.81 -20.55 -7.43
N ARG A 109 -2.01 -20.82 -6.93
CA ARG A 109 -2.22 -21.67 -5.75
C ARG A 109 -1.65 -23.08 -5.91
N PRO A 110 -1.92 -23.84 -6.97
CA PRO A 110 -1.36 -25.18 -7.14
C PRO A 110 0.17 -25.20 -7.18
N LEU A 111 0.80 -24.18 -7.77
CA LEU A 111 2.26 -24.05 -7.82
C LEU A 111 2.86 -23.81 -6.43
N LEU A 112 2.25 -22.94 -5.65
CA LEU A 112 2.67 -22.68 -4.26
C LEU A 112 2.46 -23.92 -3.38
N GLU A 113 1.36 -24.66 -3.54
CA GLU A 113 1.14 -25.92 -2.84
C GLU A 113 2.23 -26.97 -3.15
N LYS A 114 2.64 -27.04 -4.41
CA LYS A 114 3.76 -27.91 -4.83
C LYS A 114 5.08 -27.47 -4.21
N ALA A 115 5.38 -26.17 -4.23
CA ALA A 115 6.59 -25.62 -3.62
C ALA A 115 6.63 -25.88 -2.11
N VAL A 116 5.51 -25.69 -1.40
CA VAL A 116 5.37 -26.00 0.02
C VAL A 116 5.59 -27.50 0.29
N ALA A 117 4.97 -28.37 -0.50
CA ALA A 117 5.15 -29.82 -0.36
C ALA A 117 6.62 -30.25 -0.56
N ASN A 118 7.34 -29.62 -1.49
CA ASN A 118 8.76 -29.87 -1.70
C ASN A 118 9.62 -29.30 -0.55
N PHE A 119 9.33 -28.12 -0.08
CA PHE A 119 10.00 -27.50 1.06
C PHE A 119 9.92 -28.37 2.33
N LEU A 120 8.75 -28.92 2.62
CA LEU A 120 8.52 -29.79 3.79
C LEU A 120 9.27 -31.13 3.75
N LYS A 121 9.83 -31.54 2.58
CA LYS A 121 10.70 -32.71 2.46
C LYS A 121 12.13 -32.43 2.88
N SER A 122 12.53 -31.16 2.97
CA SER A 122 13.86 -30.78 3.43
C SER A 122 14.05 -31.14 4.90
N SER A 123 15.26 -31.61 5.24
CA SER A 123 15.66 -31.85 6.63
C SER A 123 16.09 -30.58 7.35
N ASP A 124 16.44 -29.54 6.62
CA ASP A 124 16.84 -28.24 7.18
C ASP A 124 15.68 -27.26 7.06
N GLN A 125 15.09 -26.95 8.18
CA GLN A 125 13.97 -26.01 8.31
C GLN A 125 14.24 -24.98 9.43
N GLN A 126 15.50 -24.77 9.81
CA GLN A 126 15.82 -23.90 10.94
C GLN A 126 15.38 -22.45 10.69
N GLU A 127 15.65 -21.91 9.51
CA GLU A 127 15.23 -20.54 9.15
C GLU A 127 13.71 -20.36 9.19
N PHE A 128 12.97 -21.40 8.77
CA PHE A 128 11.50 -21.38 8.85
C PHE A 128 11.02 -21.43 10.31
N GLN A 129 11.64 -22.22 11.17
CA GLN A 129 11.30 -22.26 12.59
C GLN A 129 11.60 -20.92 13.26
N ASP A 130 12.77 -20.33 12.98
CA ASP A 130 13.15 -19.01 13.49
C ASP A 130 12.17 -17.93 13.02
N PHE A 131 11.73 -18.00 11.76
CA PHE A 131 10.70 -17.10 11.23
C PHE A 131 9.36 -17.26 11.96
N CYS A 132 8.91 -18.49 12.20
CA CYS A 132 7.67 -18.74 12.93
C CYS A 132 7.74 -18.21 14.36
N GLU A 133 8.86 -18.41 15.05
CA GLU A 133 9.05 -17.90 16.41
C GLU A 133 9.09 -16.37 16.45
N ALA A 134 9.80 -15.74 15.53
CA ALA A 134 9.93 -14.29 15.44
C ALA A 134 8.61 -13.58 15.10
N ASN A 135 7.69 -14.26 14.43
CA ASN A 135 6.41 -13.71 13.96
C ASN A 135 5.19 -14.36 14.66
N ALA A 136 5.39 -15.06 15.78
CA ALA A 136 4.35 -15.80 16.50
C ALA A 136 3.17 -14.91 16.93
N SER A 137 3.39 -13.60 17.11
CA SER A 137 2.36 -12.65 17.53
C SER A 137 1.20 -12.51 16.53
N TRP A 138 1.47 -12.72 15.23
CA TRP A 138 0.46 -12.58 14.19
C TRP A 138 0.35 -13.80 13.25
N LEU A 139 1.45 -14.52 13.01
CA LEU A 139 1.51 -15.57 11.99
C LEU A 139 0.56 -16.75 12.26
N GLU A 140 0.52 -17.22 13.51
CA GLU A 140 -0.38 -18.31 13.91
C GLU A 140 -1.84 -17.91 13.74
N LEU A 141 -2.17 -16.71 14.17
CA LEU A 141 -3.51 -16.16 14.05
C LEU A 141 -3.94 -16.04 12.58
N PHE A 142 -3.07 -15.54 11.72
CA PHE A 142 -3.33 -15.42 10.29
C PHE A 142 -3.52 -16.81 9.64
N ALA A 143 -2.64 -17.77 9.95
CA ALA A 143 -2.73 -19.13 9.41
C ALA A 143 -4.04 -19.83 9.84
N GLU A 144 -4.44 -19.69 11.11
CA GLU A 144 -5.72 -20.20 11.61
C GLU A 144 -6.90 -19.57 10.87
N TYR A 145 -6.93 -18.24 10.79
CA TYR A 145 -7.97 -17.50 10.10
C TYR A 145 -8.15 -17.94 8.65
N MET A 146 -7.05 -17.99 7.89
CA MET A 146 -7.11 -18.36 6.48
C MET A 146 -7.50 -19.83 6.28
N ALA A 147 -6.96 -20.75 7.08
CA ALA A 147 -7.30 -22.17 6.98
C ALA A 147 -8.80 -22.43 7.26
N ILE A 148 -9.34 -21.75 8.27
CA ILE A 148 -10.77 -21.84 8.64
C ILE A 148 -11.65 -21.17 7.59
N LYS A 149 -11.24 -19.99 7.09
CA LYS A 149 -11.93 -19.28 6.02
C LYS A 149 -12.03 -20.13 4.75
N GLU A 150 -10.95 -20.80 4.35
CA GLU A 150 -10.95 -21.75 3.24
C GLU A 150 -11.83 -22.99 3.49
N HIS A 151 -11.91 -23.45 4.73
CA HIS A 151 -12.78 -24.55 5.13
C HIS A 151 -14.27 -24.19 4.96
N PHE A 152 -14.62 -22.93 5.15
CA PHE A 152 -15.97 -22.40 4.98
C PHE A 152 -16.16 -21.66 3.65
N ASP A 153 -15.54 -22.12 2.56
CA ASP A 153 -15.73 -21.63 1.20
C ASP A 153 -15.46 -20.13 1.04
N LEU A 154 -14.45 -19.61 1.72
CA LEU A 154 -14.03 -18.19 1.72
C LEU A 154 -15.10 -17.21 2.24
N LYS A 155 -16.13 -17.68 2.96
CA LYS A 155 -17.11 -16.80 3.59
C LYS A 155 -16.45 -15.87 4.61
N ALA A 156 -17.06 -14.71 4.83
CA ALA A 156 -16.67 -13.82 5.90
C ALA A 156 -16.77 -14.54 7.26
N TRP A 157 -15.85 -14.25 8.17
CA TRP A 157 -15.83 -14.94 9.47
C TRP A 157 -17.12 -14.75 10.28
N THR A 158 -17.82 -13.65 10.10
CA THR A 158 -19.13 -13.37 10.71
C THR A 158 -20.24 -14.28 10.20
N GLU A 159 -20.04 -14.93 9.05
CA GLU A 159 -20.97 -15.84 8.41
C GLU A 159 -20.61 -17.33 8.55
N TRP A 160 -19.50 -17.64 9.21
CA TRP A 160 -19.13 -19.04 9.46
C TRP A 160 -20.24 -19.76 10.25
N PRO A 161 -20.64 -20.96 9.87
CA PRO A 161 -21.77 -21.65 10.51
C PRO A 161 -21.47 -22.07 11.97
N ASP A 162 -20.21 -22.29 12.30
CA ASP A 162 -19.79 -22.66 13.65
C ASP A 162 -19.64 -21.42 14.54
N VAL A 163 -20.59 -21.22 15.45
CA VAL A 163 -20.60 -20.10 16.40
C VAL A 163 -19.41 -20.17 17.37
N ALA A 164 -18.99 -21.40 17.76
CA ALA A 164 -17.88 -21.58 18.70
C ALA A 164 -16.55 -21.09 18.11
N ILE A 165 -16.32 -21.33 16.81
CA ILE A 165 -15.10 -20.84 16.16
C ILE A 165 -15.18 -19.34 15.85
N ARG A 166 -16.36 -18.79 15.53
CA ARG A 166 -16.52 -17.32 15.43
C ARG A 166 -16.13 -16.63 16.72
N ALA A 167 -16.52 -17.21 17.86
CA ALA A 167 -16.20 -16.73 19.20
C ALA A 167 -14.81 -17.17 19.70
N ARG A 168 -14.01 -17.85 18.86
CA ARG A 168 -12.67 -18.35 19.19
C ARG A 168 -12.62 -19.20 20.48
N GLN A 169 -13.63 -20.01 20.70
CA GLN A 169 -13.65 -20.90 21.87
C GLN A 169 -12.48 -21.89 21.81
N PRO A 170 -11.77 -22.15 22.93
CA PRO A 170 -10.56 -22.96 22.95
C PRO A 170 -10.71 -24.34 22.33
N GLU A 171 -11.85 -25.03 22.61
CA GLU A 171 -12.13 -26.34 22.09
C GLU A 171 -12.35 -26.34 20.58
N ALA A 172 -13.01 -25.30 20.03
CA ALA A 172 -13.20 -25.14 18.60
C ALA A 172 -11.87 -24.85 17.91
N LEU A 173 -11.04 -23.94 18.47
CA LEU A 173 -9.69 -23.69 17.96
C LEU A 173 -8.85 -24.97 17.94
N ALA A 174 -8.85 -25.76 19.02
CA ALA A 174 -8.10 -27.01 19.10
C ALA A 174 -8.58 -28.04 18.05
N HIS A 175 -9.89 -28.10 17.80
CA HIS A 175 -10.47 -28.94 16.76
C HIS A 175 -9.97 -28.57 15.38
N TYR A 176 -10.15 -27.30 14.97
CA TYR A 176 -9.76 -26.84 13.63
C TYR A 176 -8.25 -26.83 13.41
N ARG A 177 -7.43 -26.54 14.42
CA ARG A 177 -5.97 -26.68 14.34
C ARG A 177 -5.54 -28.10 13.97
N LYS A 178 -6.22 -29.11 14.53
CA LYS A 178 -5.94 -30.52 14.24
C LYS A 178 -6.47 -30.92 12.86
N GLU A 179 -7.70 -30.53 12.53
CA GLU A 179 -8.36 -30.89 11.28
C GLU A 179 -7.69 -30.24 10.07
N LEU A 180 -7.25 -28.99 10.19
CA LEU A 180 -6.72 -28.17 9.12
C LEU A 180 -5.19 -28.00 9.18
N ALA A 181 -4.48 -28.89 9.85
CA ALA A 181 -3.04 -28.79 10.10
C ALA A 181 -2.22 -28.52 8.82
N ASP A 182 -2.58 -29.17 7.71
CA ASP A 182 -1.88 -29.00 6.43
C ASP A 182 -2.12 -27.60 5.83
N LYS A 183 -3.34 -27.07 5.95
CA LYS A 183 -3.67 -25.71 5.51
C LYS A 183 -2.96 -24.65 6.35
N LEU A 184 -2.93 -24.83 7.68
CA LEU A 184 -2.16 -23.94 8.55
C LEU A 184 -0.68 -23.92 8.14
N THR A 185 -0.11 -25.09 7.90
CA THR A 185 1.28 -25.23 7.47
C THR A 185 1.52 -24.55 6.12
N TYR A 186 0.59 -24.71 5.16
CA TYR A 186 0.66 -23.99 3.88
C TYR A 186 0.76 -22.47 4.07
N HIS A 187 -0.11 -21.90 4.92
CA HIS A 187 -0.10 -20.44 5.14
C HIS A 187 1.16 -19.97 5.86
N ARG A 188 1.70 -20.73 6.83
CA ARG A 188 2.97 -20.39 7.47
C ARG A 188 4.14 -20.40 6.48
N VAL A 189 4.25 -21.45 5.67
CA VAL A 189 5.35 -21.61 4.72
C VAL A 189 5.28 -20.57 3.60
N THR A 190 4.10 -20.27 3.08
CA THR A 190 3.97 -19.24 2.04
C THR A 190 4.26 -17.84 2.58
N GLN A 191 3.93 -17.53 3.83
CA GLN A 191 4.39 -16.30 4.47
C GLN A 191 5.91 -16.29 4.64
N PHE A 192 6.52 -17.41 5.00
CA PHE A 192 7.98 -17.52 5.06
C PHE A 192 8.62 -17.23 3.68
N PHE A 193 8.12 -17.80 2.59
CA PHE A 193 8.62 -17.52 1.24
C PHE A 193 8.46 -16.03 0.88
N PHE A 194 7.32 -15.43 1.20
CA PHE A 194 7.08 -14.01 0.97
C PHE A 194 8.13 -13.16 1.69
N PHE A 195 8.30 -13.36 3.00
CA PHE A 195 9.22 -12.53 3.79
C PHE A 195 10.68 -12.79 3.46
N GLN A 196 11.06 -14.01 3.09
CA GLN A 196 12.41 -14.34 2.62
C GLN A 196 12.75 -13.54 1.36
N GLN A 197 11.88 -13.59 0.36
CA GLN A 197 12.10 -12.88 -0.91
C GLN A 197 12.01 -11.35 -0.73
N TRP A 198 11.05 -10.85 0.02
CA TRP A 198 10.90 -9.43 0.28
C TRP A 198 12.11 -8.86 1.06
N SER A 199 12.55 -9.54 2.11
CA SER A 199 13.68 -9.10 2.90
C SER A 199 14.97 -9.02 2.08
N ALA A 200 15.17 -9.99 1.17
CA ALA A 200 16.30 -9.98 0.24
C ALA A 200 16.25 -8.78 -0.71
N LEU A 201 15.08 -8.51 -1.31
CA LEU A 201 14.88 -7.36 -2.19
C LEU A 201 15.05 -6.03 -1.46
N LYS A 202 14.46 -5.90 -0.25
CA LYS A 202 14.61 -4.70 0.58
C LYS A 202 16.08 -4.47 0.97
N ALA A 203 16.79 -5.52 1.37
CA ALA A 203 18.21 -5.42 1.67
C ALA A 203 19.01 -4.96 0.44
N TYR A 204 18.74 -5.52 -0.74
CA TYR A 204 19.36 -5.08 -1.99
C TYR A 204 19.10 -3.58 -2.26
N ALA A 205 17.86 -3.12 -2.12
CA ALA A 205 17.52 -1.71 -2.29
C ALA A 205 18.28 -0.82 -1.28
N ASN A 206 18.30 -1.21 -0.01
CA ASN A 206 18.99 -0.46 1.04
C ASN A 206 20.52 -0.44 0.84
N ASP A 207 21.13 -1.55 0.43
CA ASP A 207 22.57 -1.62 0.10
C ASP A 207 22.93 -0.71 -1.07
N HIS A 208 21.98 -0.46 -1.96
CA HIS A 208 22.09 0.50 -3.05
C HIS A 208 21.56 1.90 -2.68
N HIS A 209 21.38 2.19 -1.40
CA HIS A 209 20.92 3.48 -0.88
C HIS A 209 19.52 3.91 -1.35
N ILE A 210 18.67 2.96 -1.70
CA ILE A 210 17.25 3.19 -1.99
C ILE A 210 16.44 2.84 -0.75
N GLU A 211 15.63 3.79 -0.28
CA GLU A 211 14.70 3.61 0.83
C GLU A 211 13.30 3.27 0.32
N ILE A 212 12.68 2.28 0.94
CA ILE A 212 11.32 1.84 0.61
C ILE A 212 10.31 2.67 1.40
N VAL A 213 9.45 3.37 0.68
CA VAL A 213 8.28 4.05 1.25
C VAL A 213 7.09 3.11 1.11
N GLY A 214 6.67 2.51 2.21
CA GLY A 214 5.48 1.68 2.28
C GLY A 214 4.21 2.47 2.54
N ASP A 215 3.09 1.78 2.52
CA ASP A 215 1.77 2.35 2.74
C ASP A 215 0.99 1.51 3.75
N MET A 216 0.25 2.16 4.63
CA MET A 216 -0.51 1.51 5.68
C MET A 216 -1.90 2.14 5.80
N PRO A 217 -2.97 1.40 5.45
CA PRO A 217 -4.34 1.87 5.68
C PRO A 217 -4.57 2.10 7.17
N ILE A 218 -5.26 3.18 7.54
CA ILE A 218 -5.63 3.40 8.95
C ILE A 218 -6.49 2.25 9.48
N TYR A 219 -7.48 1.82 8.70
CA TYR A 219 -8.41 0.77 9.10
C TYR A 219 -7.98 -0.62 8.61
N VAL A 220 -8.51 -1.65 9.29
CA VAL A 220 -8.47 -3.04 8.80
C VAL A 220 -9.79 -3.41 8.13
N ALA A 221 -9.81 -4.50 7.38
CA ALA A 221 -11.06 -5.03 6.84
C ALA A 221 -11.90 -5.70 7.94
N GLU A 222 -13.22 -5.64 7.84
CA GLU A 222 -14.11 -6.39 8.76
C GLU A 222 -13.85 -7.89 8.67
N ASP A 223 -13.67 -8.38 7.45
CA ASP A 223 -13.31 -9.77 7.19
C ASP A 223 -11.78 -9.95 7.24
N SER A 224 -11.23 -9.89 8.44
CA SER A 224 -9.79 -10.01 8.70
C SER A 224 -9.50 -10.81 9.97
N SER A 225 -8.31 -11.39 10.02
CA SER A 225 -7.77 -12.05 11.21
C SER A 225 -7.69 -11.09 12.40
N ASP A 226 -7.41 -9.83 12.13
CA ASP A 226 -7.28 -8.80 13.16
C ASP A 226 -8.59 -8.55 13.89
N MET A 227 -9.68 -8.38 13.16
CA MET A 227 -11.00 -8.17 13.77
C MET A 227 -11.54 -9.45 14.40
N TRP A 228 -11.38 -10.60 13.74
CA TRP A 228 -11.78 -11.89 14.30
C TRP A 228 -11.10 -12.20 15.63
N ALA A 229 -9.81 -11.86 15.77
CA ALA A 229 -9.06 -12.12 16.99
C ALA A 229 -9.29 -11.09 18.09
N ASN A 230 -9.57 -9.83 17.73
CA ASN A 230 -9.59 -8.70 18.64
C ASN A 230 -10.89 -7.89 18.53
N PRO A 231 -12.08 -8.52 18.52
CA PRO A 231 -13.34 -7.78 18.35
C PRO A 231 -13.55 -6.69 19.42
N HIS A 232 -12.94 -6.83 20.60
CA HIS A 232 -12.97 -5.86 21.68
C HIS A 232 -12.22 -4.54 21.39
N LEU A 233 -11.39 -4.51 20.36
CA LEU A 233 -10.68 -3.30 19.90
C LEU A 233 -11.49 -2.50 18.87
N PHE A 234 -12.69 -2.96 18.53
CA PHE A 234 -13.56 -2.34 17.54
C PHE A 234 -14.95 -2.09 18.14
N LYS A 235 -15.69 -1.17 17.55
CA LYS A 235 -17.09 -0.92 17.91
C LYS A 235 -17.96 -2.03 17.35
N THR A 236 -18.21 -3.07 18.14
CA THR A 236 -18.92 -4.27 17.76
C THR A 236 -20.14 -4.55 18.62
N ASP A 237 -21.07 -5.36 18.10
CA ASP A 237 -22.14 -5.97 18.86
C ASP A 237 -21.65 -7.22 19.63
N GLU A 238 -22.58 -7.88 20.35
CA GLU A 238 -22.31 -9.10 21.11
C GLU A 238 -21.85 -10.31 20.26
N ASN A 239 -22.06 -10.26 18.95
CA ASN A 239 -21.62 -11.29 17.99
C ASN A 239 -20.30 -10.93 17.31
N GLY A 240 -19.67 -9.82 17.69
CA GLY A 240 -18.44 -9.31 17.11
C GLY A 240 -18.62 -8.60 15.75
N LYS A 241 -19.87 -8.29 15.34
CA LYS A 241 -20.19 -7.60 14.12
C LYS A 241 -20.03 -6.09 14.30
N ALA A 242 -19.46 -5.39 13.31
CA ALA A 242 -19.33 -3.94 13.37
C ALA A 242 -20.70 -3.25 13.53
N THR A 243 -20.79 -2.34 14.49
CA THR A 243 -22.00 -1.49 14.70
C THR A 243 -21.94 -0.19 13.92
N CYS A 244 -20.74 0.21 13.51
CA CYS A 244 -20.48 1.35 12.65
C CYS A 244 -19.27 1.10 11.76
N ILE A 245 -19.22 1.79 10.64
CA ILE A 245 -18.19 1.65 9.61
C ILE A 245 -17.59 3.00 9.24
N ALA A 246 -16.38 2.95 8.69
CA ALA A 246 -15.65 4.11 8.21
C ALA A 246 -16.09 4.55 6.82
N GLY A 247 -15.86 5.81 6.53
CA GLY A 247 -16.07 6.42 5.22
C GLY A 247 -15.72 7.91 5.22
N CYS A 248 -16.19 8.61 4.19
CA CYS A 248 -16.11 10.07 4.08
C CYS A 248 -17.50 10.68 3.96
N PRO A 249 -17.70 11.90 4.49
CA PRO A 249 -18.95 12.62 4.33
C PRO A 249 -19.23 12.93 2.85
N PRO A 250 -20.49 13.25 2.51
CA PRO A 250 -20.81 13.88 1.22
C PRO A 250 -20.00 15.17 1.02
N ASP A 251 -19.49 15.35 -0.20
CA ASP A 251 -18.73 16.52 -0.64
C ASP A 251 -19.11 16.93 -2.08
N GLU A 252 -18.36 17.87 -2.66
CA GLU A 252 -18.57 18.34 -4.03
C GLU A 252 -18.33 17.23 -5.08
N PHE A 253 -17.54 16.22 -4.77
CA PHE A 253 -17.19 15.11 -5.65
C PHE A 253 -18.11 13.91 -5.48
N SER A 254 -18.75 13.75 -4.32
CA SER A 254 -19.65 12.64 -4.01
C SER A 254 -20.83 13.10 -3.17
N ALA A 255 -22.00 13.27 -3.80
CA ALA A 255 -23.23 13.70 -3.13
C ALA A 255 -23.72 12.73 -2.03
N THR A 256 -23.27 11.48 -2.03
CA THR A 256 -23.62 10.43 -1.06
C THR A 256 -22.47 10.10 -0.10
N GLY A 257 -21.29 10.72 -0.29
CA GLY A 257 -20.06 10.40 0.40
C GLY A 257 -19.48 9.04 -0.04
N GLN A 258 -18.52 8.54 0.72
CA GLN A 258 -17.86 7.27 0.46
C GLN A 258 -18.09 6.29 1.60
N LEU A 259 -18.58 5.09 1.28
CA LEU A 259 -18.66 3.95 2.20
C LEU A 259 -17.45 3.07 2.00
N TRP A 260 -16.54 3.02 2.98
CA TRP A 260 -15.38 2.13 2.91
C TRP A 260 -15.62 0.75 3.51
N GLY A 261 -16.60 0.65 4.43
CA GLY A 261 -17.00 -0.62 5.04
C GLY A 261 -16.08 -1.15 6.12
N ASN A 262 -14.97 -0.46 6.41
CA ASN A 262 -14.04 -0.85 7.45
C ASN A 262 -14.65 -0.62 8.85
N PRO A 263 -14.42 -1.52 9.84
CA PRO A 263 -14.88 -1.32 11.21
C PRO A 263 -14.14 -0.16 11.86
N ILE A 264 -14.81 0.52 12.77
CA ILE A 264 -14.25 1.61 13.56
C ILE A 264 -13.60 1.06 14.82
N TYR A 265 -12.41 1.54 15.15
CA TYR A 265 -11.72 1.20 16.40
C TYR A 265 -12.47 1.72 17.63
N ASP A 266 -12.46 0.94 18.72
CA ASP A 266 -12.79 1.41 20.04
C ASP A 266 -11.54 2.06 20.67
N TRP A 267 -11.38 3.35 20.41
CA TRP A 267 -10.22 4.10 20.89
C TRP A 267 -10.12 4.19 22.42
N GLU A 268 -11.25 4.06 23.14
CA GLU A 268 -11.23 4.02 24.61
C GLU A 268 -10.69 2.68 25.11
N ALA A 269 -11.03 1.57 24.46
CA ALA A 269 -10.46 0.26 24.77
C ALA A 269 -8.96 0.24 24.50
N MET A 270 -8.54 0.80 23.37
CA MET A 270 -7.11 0.89 23.00
C MET A 270 -6.31 1.80 23.92
N ASP A 271 -6.87 2.94 24.37
CA ASP A 271 -6.21 3.83 25.34
C ASP A 271 -5.97 3.12 26.69
N LYS A 272 -6.93 2.30 27.15
CA LYS A 272 -6.82 1.53 28.40
C LYS A 272 -5.69 0.51 28.38
N ASP A 273 -5.37 -0.05 27.24
CA ASP A 273 -4.26 -1.02 27.11
C ASP A 273 -2.95 -0.40 26.62
N GLY A 274 -2.90 0.93 26.43
CA GLY A 274 -1.74 1.67 25.98
C GLY A 274 -1.47 1.53 24.49
N TYR A 275 -2.50 1.33 23.67
CA TYR A 275 -2.42 1.22 22.20
C TYR A 275 -1.52 0.07 21.70
N LYS A 276 -1.45 -1.03 22.42
CA LYS A 276 -0.53 -2.15 22.14
C LYS A 276 -0.65 -2.67 20.73
N TRP A 277 -1.86 -2.84 20.21
CA TRP A 277 -2.07 -3.33 18.85
C TRP A 277 -1.51 -2.37 17.79
N TRP A 278 -1.70 -1.05 17.96
CA TRP A 278 -1.16 -0.04 17.06
C TRP A 278 0.36 0.06 17.11
N ILE A 279 0.94 -0.05 18.31
CA ILE A 279 2.40 -0.07 18.50
C ILE A 279 2.99 -1.30 17.80
N GLU A 280 2.36 -2.48 17.95
CA GLU A 280 2.81 -3.70 17.27
C GLU A 280 2.67 -3.57 15.75
N ARG A 281 1.56 -3.03 15.25
CA ARG A 281 1.36 -2.79 13.82
C ARG A 281 2.46 -1.90 13.23
N LEU A 282 2.80 -0.82 13.89
CA LEU A 282 3.88 0.06 13.45
C LEU A 282 5.25 -0.62 13.55
N ARG A 283 5.52 -1.33 14.66
CA ARG A 283 6.76 -2.09 14.83
C ARG A 283 6.98 -3.07 13.67
N GLU A 284 5.96 -3.85 13.32
CA GLU A 284 6.04 -4.81 12.22
C GLU A 284 6.16 -4.11 10.85
N SER A 285 5.44 -3.00 10.64
CA SER A 285 5.54 -2.23 9.39
C SER A 285 6.95 -1.68 9.16
N PHE A 286 7.65 -1.22 10.22
CA PHE A 286 9.02 -0.72 10.09
C PHE A 286 10.09 -1.81 9.95
N LYS A 287 9.75 -3.10 10.09
CA LYS A 287 10.62 -4.20 9.65
C LYS A 287 10.64 -4.32 8.12
N ILE A 288 9.50 -4.06 7.48
CA ILE A 288 9.33 -4.25 6.03
C ILE A 288 9.46 -2.98 5.21
N TYR A 289 9.37 -1.79 5.82
CA TYR A 289 9.51 -0.49 5.17
C TYR A 289 10.53 0.39 5.89
N ASP A 290 11.13 1.34 5.20
CA ASP A 290 12.02 2.35 5.79
C ASP A 290 11.27 3.62 6.18
N ILE A 291 10.20 3.93 5.45
CA ILE A 291 9.27 5.03 5.67
C ILE A 291 7.86 4.47 5.51
N VAL A 292 6.91 4.91 6.31
CA VAL A 292 5.51 4.48 6.24
C VAL A 292 4.61 5.68 5.95
N ARG A 293 3.90 5.66 4.82
CA ARG A 293 2.76 6.55 4.61
C ARG A 293 1.56 5.97 5.36
N ILE A 294 0.97 6.74 6.26
CA ILE A 294 -0.29 6.37 6.88
C ILE A 294 -1.42 7.00 6.10
N ASP A 295 -2.24 6.15 5.51
CA ASP A 295 -3.42 6.52 4.77
C ASP A 295 -4.51 7.06 5.70
N HIS A 296 -5.22 8.11 5.26
CA HIS A 296 -6.30 8.77 6.01
C HIS A 296 -5.89 9.23 7.42
N PHE A 297 -4.73 9.91 7.53
CA PHE A 297 -4.18 10.37 8.81
C PHE A 297 -5.16 11.23 9.63
N ARG A 298 -6.02 12.01 8.97
CA ARG A 298 -7.03 12.80 9.66
C ARG A 298 -7.94 12.00 10.59
N GLY A 299 -8.14 10.71 10.33
CA GLY A 299 -8.95 9.80 11.14
C GLY A 299 -8.46 9.64 12.58
N PHE A 300 -7.21 9.99 12.87
CA PHE A 300 -6.69 10.01 14.25
C PHE A 300 -7.16 11.24 15.02
N GLU A 301 -7.45 12.34 14.36
CA GLU A 301 -8.04 13.54 14.98
C GLU A 301 -9.57 13.40 15.10
N SER A 302 -10.22 13.15 13.96
CA SER A 302 -11.64 12.83 13.87
C SER A 302 -11.93 12.02 12.62
N TYR A 303 -12.84 11.08 12.74
CA TYR A 303 -13.26 10.18 11.69
C TYR A 303 -14.76 10.27 11.43
N TRP A 304 -15.16 9.95 10.19
CA TRP A 304 -16.57 9.91 9.81
C TRP A 304 -17.13 8.53 10.16
N GLU A 305 -17.99 8.48 11.17
CA GLU A 305 -18.62 7.26 11.67
C GLU A 305 -20.01 7.11 11.05
N ILE A 306 -20.21 6.00 10.33
CA ILE A 306 -21.45 5.70 9.63
C ILE A 306 -22.10 4.49 10.31
N PRO A 307 -23.43 4.51 10.64
CA PRO A 307 -24.11 3.32 11.15
C PRO A 307 -23.97 2.14 10.20
N ALA A 308 -23.64 0.95 10.71
CA ALA A 308 -23.53 -0.25 9.89
C ALA A 308 -24.88 -0.55 9.20
N GLY A 309 -24.81 -1.02 7.94
CA GLY A 309 -26.00 -1.27 7.11
C GLY A 309 -26.57 -0.03 6.42
N SER A 310 -25.94 1.15 6.54
CA SER A 310 -26.32 2.33 5.76
C SER A 310 -26.04 2.13 4.27
N GLU A 311 -26.92 2.61 3.42
CA GLU A 311 -26.76 2.54 1.94
C GLU A 311 -25.82 3.64 1.41
N THR A 312 -25.65 4.73 2.17
CA THR A 312 -24.77 5.86 1.83
C THR A 312 -24.03 6.35 3.07
N ALA A 313 -23.02 7.19 2.87
CA ALA A 313 -22.28 7.80 3.96
C ALA A 313 -22.99 9.02 4.59
N ALA A 314 -24.09 9.50 4.00
CA ALA A 314 -24.79 10.71 4.45
C ALA A 314 -25.25 10.67 5.94
N PRO A 315 -25.75 9.54 6.50
CA PRO A 315 -26.17 9.50 7.91
C PRO A 315 -25.03 9.46 8.93
N GLY A 316 -23.79 9.59 8.49
CA GLY A 316 -22.61 9.60 9.36
C GLY A 316 -22.50 10.86 10.22
N LYS A 317 -21.52 10.84 11.11
CA LYS A 317 -21.14 11.98 11.99
C LYS A 317 -19.65 11.98 12.25
N TRP A 318 -19.09 13.15 12.50
CA TRP A 318 -17.72 13.28 12.97
C TRP A 318 -17.59 12.84 14.43
N VAL A 319 -16.61 11.98 14.70
CA VAL A 319 -16.27 11.48 16.05
C VAL A 319 -14.78 11.69 16.28
N LYS A 320 -14.40 12.15 17.48
CA LYS A 320 -12.99 12.35 17.84
C LYS A 320 -12.23 11.02 17.90
N GLY A 321 -11.03 11.04 17.32
CA GLY A 321 -10.06 9.96 17.39
C GLY A 321 -9.17 10.04 18.65
N PRO A 322 -8.10 9.24 18.70
CA PRO A 322 -7.16 9.20 19.83
C PRO A 322 -6.27 10.44 19.93
N ASP A 323 -6.23 11.25 18.85
CA ASP A 323 -5.39 12.44 18.76
C ASP A 323 -3.91 12.12 19.03
N TYR A 324 -3.17 13.04 19.60
CA TYR A 324 -1.74 12.90 19.90
C TYR A 324 -1.42 11.80 20.93
N LYS A 325 -2.37 11.35 21.73
CA LYS A 325 -2.16 10.30 22.72
C LYS A 325 -1.56 9.02 22.12
N LEU A 326 -2.10 8.59 20.99
CA LEU A 326 -1.57 7.42 20.27
C LEU A 326 -0.10 7.64 19.87
N PHE A 327 0.20 8.78 19.27
CA PHE A 327 1.55 9.07 18.77
C PHE A 327 2.55 9.30 19.92
N ALA A 328 2.09 9.80 21.08
CA ALA A 328 2.92 9.88 22.28
C ALA A 328 3.30 8.47 22.78
N ALA A 329 2.35 7.54 22.86
CA ALA A 329 2.60 6.15 23.25
C ALA A 329 3.53 5.44 22.24
N VAL A 330 3.30 5.64 20.95
CA VAL A 330 4.16 5.10 19.89
C VAL A 330 5.60 5.63 20.02
N LYS A 331 5.77 6.94 20.25
CA LYS A 331 7.09 7.55 20.41
C LYS A 331 7.81 7.07 21.67
N GLU A 332 7.09 6.84 22.76
CA GLU A 332 7.63 6.30 23.99
C GLU A 332 8.20 4.88 23.80
N GLU A 333 7.49 4.02 23.05
CA GLU A 333 7.86 2.62 22.85
C GLU A 333 8.82 2.38 21.67
N LEU A 334 8.68 3.12 20.58
CA LEU A 334 9.40 2.89 19.33
C LEU A 334 10.39 4.00 18.96
N GLY A 335 10.38 5.12 19.69
CA GLY A 335 11.17 6.29 19.33
C GLY A 335 10.58 7.09 18.17
N ASP A 336 11.44 7.89 17.52
CA ASP A 336 11.03 8.66 16.34
C ASP A 336 10.96 7.76 15.10
N LEU A 337 9.82 7.76 14.43
CA LEU A 337 9.54 6.98 13.24
C LEU A 337 9.44 7.87 11.99
N ASN A 338 9.87 7.37 10.85
CA ASN A 338 9.76 8.03 9.55
C ASN A 338 8.35 7.80 8.97
N ILE A 339 7.40 8.64 9.35
CA ILE A 339 6.01 8.56 8.90
C ILE A 339 5.71 9.73 7.97
N ILE A 340 4.94 9.47 6.91
CA ILE A 340 4.27 10.45 6.05
C ILE A 340 2.79 10.42 6.40
N ALA A 341 2.21 11.56 6.72
CA ALA A 341 0.78 11.69 6.98
C ALA A 341 0.03 11.97 5.68
N GLU A 342 -0.88 11.08 5.28
CA GLU A 342 -1.82 11.41 4.22
C GLU A 342 -2.89 12.35 4.80
N ASP A 343 -2.75 13.62 4.47
CA ASP A 343 -3.56 14.75 4.94
C ASP A 343 -4.31 15.43 3.79
N LEU A 344 -4.88 14.62 2.91
CA LEU A 344 -5.66 15.06 1.77
C LEU A 344 -7.16 15.19 2.12
N GLY A 345 -7.91 15.92 1.31
CA GLY A 345 -9.34 16.09 1.45
C GLY A 345 -9.73 17.16 2.48
N PHE A 346 -10.75 16.88 3.29
CA PHE A 346 -11.32 17.87 4.21
C PHE A 346 -10.42 18.12 5.41
N MET A 347 -9.65 19.21 5.39
CA MET A 347 -8.71 19.59 6.44
C MET A 347 -9.31 20.65 7.38
N THR A 348 -9.11 20.45 8.69
CA THR A 348 -9.44 21.45 9.72
C THR A 348 -8.16 21.88 10.44
N ASP A 349 -8.22 22.99 11.16
CA ASP A 349 -7.08 23.49 11.94
C ASP A 349 -6.57 22.46 12.94
N GLU A 350 -7.48 21.68 13.56
CA GLU A 350 -7.13 20.64 14.53
C GLU A 350 -6.35 19.48 13.88
N VAL A 351 -6.68 19.09 12.65
CA VAL A 351 -5.94 18.06 11.90
C VAL A 351 -4.55 18.56 11.54
N ILE A 352 -4.45 19.82 11.13
CA ILE A 352 -3.17 20.47 10.83
C ILE A 352 -2.32 20.54 12.10
N GLU A 353 -2.89 20.96 13.24
CA GLU A 353 -2.21 21.01 14.53
C GLU A 353 -1.70 19.62 14.97
N LEU A 354 -2.52 18.57 14.83
CA LEU A 354 -2.10 17.19 15.13
C LEU A 354 -0.88 16.79 14.28
N ARG A 355 -0.94 17.00 12.96
CA ARG A 355 0.17 16.68 12.07
C ARG A 355 1.43 17.48 12.44
N GLU A 356 1.33 18.78 12.69
CA GLU A 356 2.46 19.63 13.08
C GLU A 356 3.08 19.18 14.40
N ARG A 357 2.24 18.80 15.36
CA ARG A 357 2.66 18.30 16.67
C ARG A 357 3.42 16.97 16.57
N THR A 358 3.06 16.09 15.64
CA THR A 358 3.81 14.86 15.36
C THR A 358 5.12 15.12 14.62
N GLY A 359 5.22 16.24 13.90
CA GLY A 359 6.34 16.56 13.01
C GLY A 359 6.34 15.80 11.70
N PHE A 360 5.28 15.05 11.40
CA PHE A 360 5.17 14.28 10.15
C PHE A 360 4.96 15.20 8.95
N PRO A 361 5.65 14.94 7.81
CA PRO A 361 5.34 15.62 6.57
C PRO A 361 3.94 15.24 6.08
N GLY A 362 3.21 16.23 5.60
CA GLY A 362 1.98 16.03 4.85
C GLY A 362 2.23 15.84 3.36
N MET A 363 1.18 15.56 2.62
CA MET A 363 1.20 15.35 1.17
C MET A 363 0.67 16.59 0.43
N LYS A 364 1.18 16.79 -0.78
CA LYS A 364 0.73 17.81 -1.74
C LYS A 364 0.58 17.16 -3.10
N ILE A 365 -0.60 17.32 -3.72
CA ILE A 365 -0.93 16.70 -5.00
C ILE A 365 -1.02 17.80 -6.05
N LEU A 366 -0.10 17.80 -7.00
CA LEU A 366 -0.03 18.87 -7.98
C LEU A 366 -1.30 18.97 -8.86
N GLN A 367 -1.98 17.88 -9.15
CA GLN A 367 -3.26 17.92 -9.87
C GLN A 367 -4.32 18.77 -9.16
N PHE A 368 -4.26 18.91 -7.83
CA PHE A 368 -5.19 19.73 -7.04
C PHE A 368 -4.79 21.22 -6.98
N ALA A 369 -3.63 21.57 -7.51
CA ALA A 369 -3.11 22.94 -7.46
C ALA A 369 -3.73 23.91 -8.49
N PHE A 370 -4.45 23.40 -9.48
CA PHE A 370 -4.89 24.18 -10.63
C PHE A 370 -6.38 24.52 -10.58
N ASN A 371 -6.73 25.48 -9.72
CA ASN A 371 -8.03 26.12 -9.74
C ASN A 371 -7.83 27.59 -10.17
N PRO A 372 -8.37 28.04 -11.32
CA PRO A 372 -8.19 29.43 -11.77
C PRO A 372 -8.92 30.47 -10.90
N ASP A 373 -9.92 30.04 -10.12
CA ASP A 373 -10.80 30.92 -9.34
C ASP A 373 -10.44 30.97 -7.84
N ASP A 374 -9.62 30.03 -7.35
CA ASP A 374 -9.27 29.95 -5.94
C ASP A 374 -7.83 29.46 -5.70
N GLU A 375 -7.25 29.85 -4.58
CA GLU A 375 -5.90 29.45 -4.20
C GLU A 375 -5.92 28.07 -3.54
N SER A 376 -5.21 27.11 -4.14
CA SER A 376 -5.08 25.77 -3.60
C SER A 376 -3.87 25.66 -2.65
N ILE A 377 -4.09 25.00 -1.49
CA ILE A 377 -3.03 24.66 -0.54
C ILE A 377 -2.00 23.66 -1.11
N ASP A 378 -2.34 23.00 -2.22
CA ASP A 378 -1.45 22.09 -2.96
C ASP A 378 -0.53 22.80 -3.94
N SER A 379 -0.67 24.12 -4.06
CA SER A 379 0.20 24.92 -4.93
C SER A 379 1.66 24.85 -4.48
N PRO A 380 2.61 24.56 -5.39
CA PRO A 380 4.02 24.40 -5.05
C PRO A 380 4.66 25.61 -4.34
N HIS A 381 4.17 26.80 -4.60
CA HIS A 381 4.67 28.04 -3.96
C HIS A 381 4.17 28.21 -2.51
N LEU A 382 3.13 27.48 -2.09
CA LEU A 382 2.61 27.45 -0.71
C LEU A 382 3.11 26.23 0.08
N ALA A 383 3.71 25.25 -0.59
CA ALA A 383 4.15 24.02 0.06
C ALA A 383 5.25 24.30 1.10
N PRO A 384 5.14 23.76 2.33
CA PRO A 384 6.24 23.81 3.28
C PRO A 384 7.38 22.85 2.88
N ASN A 385 8.61 23.10 3.34
CA ASN A 385 9.69 22.13 3.10
C ASN A 385 9.40 20.76 3.69
N ASN A 386 8.74 20.68 4.86
CA ASN A 386 8.34 19.40 5.49
C ASN A 386 7.06 18.84 4.83
N SER A 387 7.13 18.54 3.54
CA SER A 387 6.04 17.94 2.78
C SER A 387 6.58 17.02 1.68
N VAL A 388 5.70 16.18 1.17
CA VAL A 388 5.93 15.33 -0.01
C VAL A 388 5.06 15.85 -1.14
N MET A 389 5.67 16.18 -2.28
CA MET A 389 4.97 16.66 -3.48
C MET A 389 4.86 15.54 -4.51
N TYR A 390 3.65 15.31 -5.01
CA TYR A 390 3.32 14.30 -6.01
C TYR A 390 2.77 14.96 -7.28
N THR A 391 2.93 14.31 -8.44
CA THR A 391 2.14 14.64 -9.63
C THR A 391 0.68 14.25 -9.44
N GLY A 392 0.46 13.09 -8.91
CA GLY A 392 -0.77 12.41 -8.47
C GLY A 392 -0.39 11.17 -7.67
N THR A 393 -1.37 10.51 -7.06
CA THR A 393 -1.21 9.23 -6.36
C THR A 393 -1.83 8.09 -7.16
N HIS A 394 -1.89 6.91 -6.57
CA HIS A 394 -2.61 5.74 -7.12
C HIS A 394 -4.14 5.96 -7.24
N ASP A 395 -4.71 6.91 -6.50
CA ASP A 395 -6.14 7.25 -6.51
C ASP A 395 -6.48 8.29 -7.57
N ASN A 396 -5.50 9.07 -8.01
CA ASN A 396 -5.69 10.04 -9.07
C ASN A 396 -5.61 9.38 -10.45
N ASN A 397 -6.17 10.05 -11.45
CA ASN A 397 -5.88 9.71 -12.85
C ASN A 397 -4.40 9.98 -13.15
N THR A 398 -3.85 9.36 -14.20
CA THR A 398 -2.58 9.80 -14.75
C THR A 398 -2.68 11.27 -15.13
N VAL A 399 -1.57 12.00 -15.10
CA VAL A 399 -1.55 13.43 -15.49
C VAL A 399 -2.16 13.64 -16.88
N LEU A 400 -1.83 12.76 -17.83
CA LEU A 400 -2.34 12.89 -19.19
C LEU A 400 -3.84 12.58 -19.27
N GLY A 401 -4.32 11.57 -18.55
CA GLY A 401 -5.73 11.21 -18.46
C GLY A 401 -6.55 12.33 -17.80
N TRP A 402 -6.08 12.84 -16.66
CA TRP A 402 -6.66 13.98 -15.97
C TRP A 402 -6.75 15.22 -16.85
N TYR A 403 -5.64 15.61 -17.50
CA TYR A 403 -5.59 16.79 -18.37
C TYR A 403 -6.58 16.70 -19.55
N ARG A 404 -6.73 15.51 -20.14
CA ARG A 404 -7.60 15.33 -21.30
C ARG A 404 -9.08 15.24 -20.94
N ASN A 405 -9.41 14.62 -19.80
CA ASN A 405 -10.77 14.17 -19.53
C ASN A 405 -11.44 14.80 -18.31
N GLU A 406 -10.67 15.39 -17.37
CA GLU A 406 -11.21 15.81 -16.07
C GLU A 406 -11.17 17.33 -15.84
N ILE A 407 -10.39 18.07 -16.61
CA ILE A 407 -10.29 19.53 -16.47
C ILE A 407 -10.81 20.27 -17.70
N ASP A 408 -11.30 21.49 -17.48
CA ASP A 408 -11.79 22.41 -18.50
C ASP A 408 -10.69 23.27 -19.15
N ASP A 409 -11.04 24.05 -20.16
CA ASP A 409 -10.06 24.89 -20.87
C ASP A 409 -9.49 26.02 -20.01
N PRO A 410 -10.25 26.71 -19.13
CA PRO A 410 -9.67 27.68 -18.19
C PRO A 410 -8.59 27.08 -17.29
N THR A 411 -8.84 25.88 -16.75
CA THR A 411 -7.86 25.15 -15.93
C THR A 411 -6.62 24.75 -16.73
N ARG A 412 -6.79 24.30 -18.00
CA ARG A 412 -5.67 23.98 -18.90
C ARG A 412 -4.82 25.21 -19.20
N GLU A 413 -5.45 26.36 -19.43
CA GLU A 413 -4.73 27.62 -19.65
C GLU A 413 -3.99 28.04 -18.39
N TYR A 414 -4.61 27.98 -17.22
CA TYR A 414 -3.99 28.29 -15.93
C TYR A 414 -2.77 27.40 -15.68
N LEU A 415 -2.91 26.07 -15.86
CA LEU A 415 -1.82 25.12 -15.77
C LEU A 415 -0.65 25.46 -16.69
N ALA A 416 -0.93 25.73 -17.96
CA ALA A 416 0.11 26.05 -18.93
C ALA A 416 0.89 27.32 -18.55
N ARG A 417 0.20 28.34 -18.04
CA ARG A 417 0.81 29.59 -17.56
C ARG A 417 1.58 29.37 -16.25
N TYR A 418 1.00 28.67 -15.28
CA TYR A 418 1.62 28.43 -13.99
C TYR A 418 2.91 27.62 -14.14
N THR A 419 2.87 26.55 -14.89
CA THR A 419 4.02 25.67 -15.13
C THR A 419 5.02 26.27 -16.13
N ASN A 420 4.67 27.38 -16.81
CA ASN A 420 5.44 27.93 -17.93
C ASN A 420 5.74 26.90 -19.03
N ARG A 421 4.73 26.04 -19.31
CA ARG A 421 4.84 24.95 -20.27
C ARG A 421 5.12 25.50 -21.68
N LYS A 422 6.11 24.94 -22.36
CA LYS A 422 6.45 25.27 -23.73
C LYS A 422 5.60 24.45 -24.71
N GLU A 423 5.42 24.96 -25.94
CA GLU A 423 4.64 24.25 -26.97
C GLU A 423 5.16 22.84 -27.29
N TYR A 424 6.48 22.65 -27.21
CA TYR A 424 7.13 21.36 -27.44
C TYR A 424 7.18 20.44 -26.21
N GLU A 425 6.78 20.91 -25.04
CA GLU A 425 6.82 20.21 -23.80
C GLU A 425 5.48 19.47 -23.56
N THR A 426 5.53 18.19 -23.25
CA THR A 426 4.34 17.44 -22.88
C THR A 426 3.77 17.90 -21.54
N VAL A 427 2.49 17.66 -21.29
CA VAL A 427 1.87 18.01 -20.00
C VAL A 427 2.46 17.20 -18.85
N PRO A 428 2.65 15.88 -18.98
CA PRO A 428 3.30 15.10 -17.93
C PRO A 428 4.70 15.62 -17.58
N HIS A 429 5.52 15.96 -18.59
CA HIS A 429 6.85 16.51 -18.34
C HIS A 429 6.80 17.85 -17.60
N ALA A 430 5.91 18.79 -18.00
CA ALA A 430 5.74 20.07 -17.32
C ALA A 430 5.31 19.91 -15.85
N MET A 431 4.44 18.93 -15.56
CA MET A 431 3.99 18.60 -14.22
C MET A 431 5.14 17.99 -13.39
N LEU A 432 5.86 17.01 -13.93
CA LEU A 432 7.04 16.42 -13.30
C LEU A 432 8.09 17.48 -12.97
N ARG A 433 8.40 18.33 -13.93
CA ARG A 433 9.34 19.46 -13.74
C ARG A 433 8.89 20.38 -12.60
N THR A 434 7.62 20.66 -12.49
CA THR A 434 7.04 21.51 -11.43
C THR A 434 7.15 20.83 -10.06
N VAL A 435 6.85 19.53 -9.96
CA VAL A 435 7.03 18.74 -8.74
C VAL A 435 8.50 18.74 -8.30
N PHE A 436 9.43 18.50 -9.23
CA PHE A 436 10.86 18.46 -8.91
C PHE A 436 11.42 19.84 -8.54
N ALA A 437 10.84 20.93 -9.08
CA ALA A 437 11.20 22.30 -8.74
C ALA A 437 10.71 22.73 -7.35
N SER A 438 9.71 22.07 -6.78
CA SER A 438 9.08 22.45 -5.51
C SER A 438 10.06 22.51 -4.34
N VAL A 439 9.67 23.18 -3.26
CA VAL A 439 10.47 23.26 -2.02
C VAL A 439 10.29 22.05 -1.11
N SER A 440 9.32 21.19 -1.38
CA SER A 440 9.08 19.95 -0.63
C SER A 440 10.35 19.10 -0.55
N PHE A 441 10.64 18.55 0.63
CA PHE A 441 11.87 17.77 0.79
C PHE A 441 11.84 16.47 -0.02
N MET A 442 10.65 15.91 -0.25
CA MET A 442 10.45 14.71 -1.06
C MET A 442 9.58 15.05 -2.27
N ALA A 443 9.98 14.61 -3.45
CA ALA A 443 9.23 14.70 -4.69
C ALA A 443 9.05 13.29 -5.24
N ILE A 444 7.80 12.86 -5.44
CA ILE A 444 7.47 11.52 -5.93
C ILE A 444 6.74 11.64 -7.27
N ALA A 445 7.26 10.96 -8.28
CA ALA A 445 6.61 10.77 -9.56
C ALA A 445 5.94 9.40 -9.62
N THR A 446 4.72 9.31 -10.15
CA THR A 446 4.17 7.99 -10.51
C THR A 446 4.89 7.45 -11.74
N MET A 447 5.06 6.14 -11.83
CA MET A 447 5.69 5.54 -13.00
C MET A 447 4.87 5.81 -14.27
N GLN A 448 3.55 5.83 -14.17
CA GLN A 448 2.65 6.14 -15.28
C GLN A 448 2.90 7.54 -15.86
N ASP A 449 3.16 8.53 -15.01
CA ASP A 449 3.43 9.90 -15.45
C ASP A 449 4.84 10.05 -16.06
N LEU A 450 5.82 9.28 -15.56
CA LEU A 450 7.15 9.19 -16.17
C LEU A 450 7.10 8.57 -17.57
N LEU A 451 6.20 7.59 -17.76
CA LEU A 451 5.95 6.95 -19.06
C LEU A 451 4.98 7.72 -19.95
N GLU A 452 4.44 8.84 -19.46
CA GLU A 452 3.45 9.68 -20.17
C GLU A 452 2.19 8.93 -20.61
N LEU A 453 1.73 7.98 -19.80
CA LEU A 453 0.56 7.14 -20.09
C LEU A 453 -0.74 7.89 -19.83
N ASP A 454 -1.76 7.56 -20.62
CA ASP A 454 -3.10 8.11 -20.46
C ASP A 454 -3.93 7.40 -19.37
N GLY A 455 -5.20 7.76 -19.23
CA GLY A 455 -6.09 7.25 -18.18
C GLY A 455 -6.33 5.74 -18.19
N SER A 456 -5.95 5.03 -19.26
CA SER A 456 -6.03 3.55 -19.29
C SER A 456 -5.03 2.90 -18.33
N ALA A 457 -3.98 3.62 -17.93
CA ALA A 457 -2.99 3.18 -16.95
C ALA A 457 -3.31 3.62 -15.50
N ARG A 458 -4.49 4.21 -15.26
CA ARG A 458 -4.91 4.59 -13.91
C ARG A 458 -4.97 3.36 -13.01
N MET A 459 -4.43 3.49 -11.79
CA MET A 459 -4.34 2.38 -10.86
C MET A 459 -5.67 2.11 -10.14
N ASN A 460 -6.30 3.16 -9.61
CA ASN A 460 -7.52 3.05 -8.84
C ASN A 460 -8.53 4.15 -9.18
N PHE A 461 -9.79 3.74 -9.26
CA PHE A 461 -10.95 4.63 -9.23
C PHE A 461 -11.61 4.50 -7.86
N PRO A 462 -11.45 5.48 -6.95
CA PRO A 462 -12.08 5.44 -5.64
C PRO A 462 -13.58 5.19 -5.70
N SER A 463 -14.11 4.45 -4.75
CA SER A 463 -15.54 4.10 -4.65
C SER A 463 -16.10 3.22 -5.77
N THR A 464 -15.24 2.53 -6.52
CA THR A 464 -15.65 1.54 -7.52
C THR A 464 -15.15 0.15 -7.18
N LEU A 465 -15.89 -0.87 -7.56
CA LEU A 465 -15.51 -2.28 -7.41
C LEU A 465 -15.14 -2.88 -8.76
N GLY A 466 -14.00 -3.56 -8.82
CA GLY A 466 -13.50 -4.23 -10.03
C GLY A 466 -12.83 -3.28 -11.02
N GLY A 467 -11.94 -3.82 -11.85
CA GLY A 467 -11.20 -3.09 -12.88
C GLY A 467 -10.08 -2.19 -12.36
N ASN A 468 -9.86 -2.15 -11.03
CA ASN A 468 -8.78 -1.41 -10.40
C ASN A 468 -7.56 -2.32 -10.14
N TRP A 469 -6.43 -1.70 -9.82
CA TRP A 469 -5.19 -2.36 -9.36
C TRP A 469 -4.54 -3.28 -10.39
N SER A 470 -4.96 -3.21 -11.66
CA SER A 470 -4.56 -4.15 -12.71
C SER A 470 -3.43 -3.65 -13.60
N TRP A 471 -3.17 -2.35 -13.66
CA TRP A 471 -2.14 -1.80 -14.56
C TRP A 471 -0.75 -2.38 -14.28
N ARG A 472 -0.05 -2.72 -15.36
CA ARG A 472 1.34 -3.17 -15.35
C ARG A 472 2.17 -2.46 -16.40
N MET A 473 3.41 -2.14 -16.05
CA MET A 473 4.43 -1.73 -17.01
C MET A 473 4.87 -2.94 -17.84
N THR A 474 5.08 -2.75 -19.12
CA THR A 474 5.70 -3.76 -20.01
C THR A 474 7.22 -3.56 -20.09
N GLU A 475 7.96 -4.63 -20.44
CA GLU A 475 9.43 -4.59 -20.45
C GLU A 475 10.02 -3.54 -21.38
N ASP A 476 9.34 -3.25 -22.50
CA ASP A 476 9.76 -2.29 -23.52
C ASP A 476 9.49 -0.82 -23.18
N GLN A 477 8.72 -0.53 -22.14
CA GLN A 477 8.36 0.85 -21.77
C GLN A 477 9.47 1.59 -21.02
N LEU A 478 10.34 0.90 -20.29
CA LEU A 478 11.46 1.53 -19.59
C LEU A 478 12.64 1.77 -20.55
N THR A 479 12.51 2.80 -21.35
CA THR A 479 13.50 3.16 -22.37
C THR A 479 14.62 4.04 -21.81
N PRO A 480 15.79 4.12 -22.49
CA PRO A 480 16.84 5.07 -22.13
C PRO A 480 16.36 6.52 -22.06
N ALA A 481 15.41 6.91 -22.90
CA ALA A 481 14.85 8.27 -22.88
C ALA A 481 14.09 8.57 -21.58
N VAL A 482 13.37 7.61 -21.00
CA VAL A 482 12.71 7.73 -19.69
C VAL A 482 13.75 7.91 -18.59
N GLU A 483 14.83 7.12 -18.60
CA GLU A 483 15.94 7.24 -17.65
C GLU A 483 16.63 8.61 -17.75
N GLU A 484 16.98 9.04 -18.95
CA GLU A 484 17.62 10.33 -19.20
C GLU A 484 16.76 11.51 -18.72
N ASN A 485 15.46 11.47 -19.01
CA ASN A 485 14.52 12.50 -18.56
C ASN A 485 14.45 12.59 -17.03
N LEU A 486 14.30 11.45 -16.34
CA LEU A 486 14.25 11.44 -14.88
C LEU A 486 15.58 11.89 -14.27
N LEU A 487 16.71 11.42 -14.82
CA LEU A 487 18.05 11.83 -14.36
C LEU A 487 18.27 13.34 -14.56
N ASP A 488 17.83 13.90 -15.68
CA ASP A 488 17.95 15.34 -15.98
C ASP A 488 17.14 16.17 -14.96
N LEU A 489 15.87 15.82 -14.72
CA LEU A 489 15.03 16.48 -13.72
C LEU A 489 15.65 16.40 -12.32
N THR A 490 16.17 15.24 -11.94
CA THR A 490 16.81 15.01 -10.65
C THR A 490 18.05 15.88 -10.48
N THR A 491 18.84 16.01 -11.54
CA THR A 491 20.10 16.75 -11.56
C THR A 491 19.87 18.25 -11.55
N ILE A 492 19.02 18.76 -12.44
CA ILE A 492 18.72 20.20 -12.56
C ILE A 492 18.15 20.73 -11.25
N TYR A 493 17.21 20.00 -10.63
CA TYR A 493 16.54 20.47 -9.41
C TYR A 493 17.25 20.04 -8.12
N ARG A 494 18.48 19.47 -8.22
CA ARG A 494 19.33 19.11 -7.08
C ARG A 494 18.64 18.15 -6.11
N ARG A 495 17.97 17.12 -6.63
CA ARG A 495 17.33 16.06 -5.85
C ARG A 495 18.10 14.74 -5.84
N ILE A 496 19.37 14.83 -6.20
CA ILE A 496 20.27 13.67 -6.29
C ILE A 496 20.41 12.99 -4.92
N ASN A 497 20.30 11.68 -4.90
CA ASN A 497 20.72 10.86 -3.79
C ASN A 497 22.25 10.91 -3.66
N GLU A 498 22.76 11.65 -2.67
CA GLU A 498 24.19 11.92 -2.53
C GLU A 498 24.99 10.66 -2.18
N ASN A 499 24.35 9.68 -1.54
CA ASN A 499 25.02 8.41 -1.24
C ASN A 499 25.42 7.64 -2.52
N LEU A 500 24.82 8.00 -3.68
CA LEU A 500 25.17 7.44 -4.99
C LEU A 500 26.25 8.27 -5.73
N VAL A 501 26.69 9.38 -5.19
CA VAL A 501 27.71 10.26 -5.83
C VAL A 501 29.12 9.86 -5.43
N ASP A 502 29.33 9.37 -4.20
CA ASP A 502 30.66 9.07 -3.64
C ASP A 502 31.23 7.70 -4.04
N SER A 503 30.47 6.87 -4.76
CA SER A 503 30.89 5.52 -5.18
C SER A 503 31.78 5.51 -6.45
N ASN A 504 32.07 6.67 -7.06
CA ASN A 504 32.82 6.79 -8.32
C ASN A 504 33.95 7.85 -8.28
N GLN A 505 34.53 8.16 -7.11
CA GLN A 505 35.79 8.90 -7.03
C GLN A 505 36.97 8.04 -6.57
#